data_5d8772789f6a9f6e86b47cedeb1b9c85
#
_entry.id   5d8772789f6a9f6e86b47cedeb1b9c85
#
_cell.length_a   1.000
_cell.length_b   1.000
_cell.length_c   1.000
_cell.angle_alpha   90.00
_cell.angle_beta   90.00
_cell.angle_gamma   90.00
#
_symmetry.space_group_name_H-M   'P 1'
#
loop_
_entity.id
_entity.type
_entity.pdbx_description
1 polymer ?
#
loop_
_entity_poly.entity_id
_entity_poly.type
_entity_poly.pdbx_seq_one_letter_code
_entity_poly.pdbx_strand_id
1 'polypeptide(L)'
;MPTRRTLLALALTLPAPALAQARVVPDMARRRVALPATISRVVTLGSLPVVNSFVYAMGEGGTIVNGLADFARPRWKFQTEFAPQVARQPAMQLPTREPNVEAILLARPDVVLTMHRESIALLEGRGIPVVFLAWQKPEDVKACMAVLGDVFGKPDRAAAYTAYFDRTIARVAALVQGAARPRVLYLQPDTLTQPRLIAEWWIPAAGGISVSDDGRSTESRTFTLEQVVLWDPDILIVTDPKDVAYVQKHAVLSKLKAARAGRVFVVPVGAHTWSNRTSEQPLTVLWAASVFHPERMQSVDLVAETRAFYRDIFGHALTDAQVGEILSGTM
;
A
#
# COMPACT_ATOMS: atom_id res chain seq x y z
N MET A 1 24.99 74.20 37.51
CA MET A 1 23.95 73.16 37.61
C MET A 1 24.05 72.25 36.35
N PRO A 2 24.46 71.00 36.45
CA PRO A 2 24.54 70.11 35.31
C PRO A 2 23.26 69.31 35.18
N THR A 3 22.72 69.34 33.99
CA THR A 3 21.51 68.57 33.53
C THR A 3 21.81 67.07 33.35
N ARG A 4 21.12 66.24 34.13
CA ARG A 4 21.14 64.76 33.97
C ARG A 4 20.40 64.38 32.68
N ARG A 5 21.12 63.82 31.72
CA ARG A 5 20.56 63.13 30.57
C ARG A 5 20.23 61.68 30.98
N THR A 6 18.94 61.34 31.00
CA THR A 6 18.43 59.97 31.18
C THR A 6 18.52 59.23 29.86
N LEU A 7 19.41 58.26 29.75
CA LEU A 7 19.46 57.33 28.61
C LEU A 7 18.39 56.23 28.83
N LEU A 8 17.33 56.25 28.03
CA LEU A 8 16.35 55.13 27.92
C LEU A 8 17.03 54.04 27.12
N ALA A 9 17.36 52.92 27.75
CA ALA A 9 17.77 51.70 27.06
C ALA A 9 16.53 50.96 26.55
N LEU A 10 16.33 50.97 25.22
CA LEU A 10 15.30 50.19 24.55
C LEU A 10 15.77 48.74 24.49
N ALA A 11 15.22 47.87 25.35
CA ALA A 11 15.48 46.43 25.29
C ALA A 11 14.72 45.84 24.10
N LEU A 12 15.43 45.52 23.01
CA LEU A 12 14.93 44.69 21.93
C LEU A 12 14.77 43.25 22.44
N THR A 13 13.54 42.85 22.79
CA THR A 13 13.20 41.43 22.98
C THR A 13 13.10 40.78 21.62
N LEU A 14 14.16 40.08 21.19
CA LEU A 14 14.09 39.14 20.09
C LEU A 14 13.11 38.01 20.46
N PRO A 15 12.09 37.70 19.63
CA PRO A 15 11.27 36.54 19.91
C PRO A 15 12.15 35.30 19.85
N ALA A 16 12.21 34.57 20.96
CA ALA A 16 12.83 33.26 21.00
C ALA A 16 12.11 32.38 19.93
N PRO A 17 12.85 31.61 19.09
CA PRO A 17 12.23 30.70 18.21
C PRO A 17 11.37 29.76 19.06
N ALA A 18 10.07 29.72 18.80
CA ALA A 18 9.15 28.76 19.40
C ALA A 18 9.73 27.37 19.07
N LEU A 19 10.31 26.71 20.08
CA LEU A 19 10.70 25.30 19.97
C LEU A 19 9.42 24.56 19.57
N ALA A 20 9.34 24.16 18.31
CA ALA A 20 8.22 23.40 17.79
C ALA A 20 8.07 22.17 18.69
N GLN A 21 6.96 22.11 19.43
CA GLN A 21 6.75 21.17 20.50
C GLN A 21 6.75 19.76 19.91
N ALA A 22 7.78 18.95 20.26
CA ALA A 22 7.87 17.57 19.83
C ALA A 22 6.59 16.84 20.26
N ARG A 23 5.97 16.13 19.31
CA ARG A 23 4.80 15.30 19.60
C ARG A 23 5.20 13.84 19.68
N VAL A 24 4.48 13.08 20.48
CA VAL A 24 4.75 11.67 20.70
C VAL A 24 3.62 10.86 20.12
N VAL A 25 3.93 9.99 19.16
CA VAL A 25 2.94 9.12 18.51
C VAL A 25 3.20 7.65 18.87
N PRO A 26 2.15 6.85 19.06
CA PRO A 26 2.30 5.40 19.18
C PRO A 26 2.54 4.80 17.79
N ASP A 27 3.43 3.80 17.69
CA ASP A 27 3.56 3.01 16.47
C ASP A 27 2.86 1.63 16.61
N MET A 28 2.88 0.84 15.53
CA MET A 28 2.23 -0.48 15.56
C MET A 28 2.98 -1.53 16.39
N ALA A 29 4.19 -1.23 16.89
CA ALA A 29 4.87 -2.01 17.92
C ALA A 29 4.53 -1.50 19.34
N ARG A 30 3.58 -0.56 19.49
CA ARG A 30 3.18 0.10 20.73
C ARG A 30 4.30 0.90 21.40
N ARG A 31 5.32 1.33 20.61
CA ARG A 31 6.37 2.21 21.08
C ARG A 31 5.88 3.66 20.99
N ARG A 32 6.44 4.52 21.83
CA ARG A 32 6.19 5.96 21.81
C ARG A 32 7.33 6.64 21.08
N VAL A 33 7.05 7.18 19.89
CA VAL A 33 8.06 7.80 19.03
C VAL A 33 7.92 9.32 19.12
N ALA A 34 9.00 9.99 19.52
CA ALA A 34 9.07 11.46 19.52
C ALA A 34 9.33 11.95 18.09
N LEU A 35 8.46 12.81 17.59
CA LEU A 35 8.53 13.38 16.24
C LEU A 35 8.56 14.90 16.30
N PRO A 36 9.16 15.59 15.32
CA PRO A 36 9.04 17.03 15.20
C PRO A 36 7.56 17.43 14.96
N ALA A 37 7.24 18.69 15.24
CA ALA A 37 5.88 19.20 15.07
C ALA A 37 5.37 19.07 13.63
N THR A 38 6.26 19.23 12.66
CA THR A 38 5.95 19.12 11.22
C THR A 38 6.83 18.04 10.61
N ILE A 39 6.22 17.17 9.79
CA ILE A 39 6.92 16.18 9.01
C ILE A 39 6.97 16.66 7.54
N SER A 40 8.16 16.83 7.03
CA SER A 40 8.43 17.30 5.68
C SER A 40 9.36 16.37 4.90
N ARG A 41 10.09 15.51 5.58
CA ARG A 41 11.09 14.61 5.02
C ARG A 41 10.88 13.19 5.54
N VAL A 42 10.32 12.33 4.72
CA VAL A 42 9.99 10.93 5.06
C VAL A 42 10.88 10.00 4.27
N VAL A 43 11.54 9.09 4.95
CA VAL A 43 12.17 7.91 4.33
C VAL A 43 11.27 6.70 4.54
N THR A 44 11.03 5.95 3.49
CA THR A 44 10.27 4.69 3.55
C THR A 44 11.21 3.51 3.33
N LEU A 45 11.05 2.44 4.12
CA LEU A 45 11.86 1.22 4.06
C LEU A 45 10.98 -0.03 4.07
N GLY A 46 11.51 -1.11 3.57
CA GLY A 46 10.82 -2.40 3.48
C GLY A 46 10.18 -2.60 2.12
N SER A 47 8.92 -2.93 2.06
CA SER A 47 8.16 -2.97 0.80
C SER A 47 7.80 -1.54 0.40
N LEU A 48 8.76 -0.83 -0.18
CA LEU A 48 8.66 0.60 -0.50
C LEU A 48 7.36 0.99 -1.20
N PRO A 49 6.93 0.32 -2.30
CA PRO A 49 5.70 0.71 -2.99
C PRO A 49 4.46 0.57 -2.12
N VAL A 50 4.45 -0.39 -1.19
CA VAL A 50 3.37 -0.58 -0.23
C VAL A 50 3.35 0.54 0.80
N VAL A 51 4.48 0.84 1.44
CA VAL A 51 4.58 1.92 2.43
C VAL A 51 4.23 3.26 1.78
N ASN A 52 4.75 3.52 0.59
CA ASN A 52 4.45 4.73 -0.17
C ASN A 52 2.95 4.90 -0.45
N SER A 53 2.23 3.80 -0.76
CA SER A 53 0.78 3.87 -1.02
C SER A 53 0.00 4.47 0.16
N PHE A 54 0.42 4.19 1.38
CA PHE A 54 -0.17 4.78 2.58
C PHE A 54 0.18 6.26 2.74
N VAL A 55 1.43 6.65 2.41
CA VAL A 55 1.85 8.06 2.42
C VAL A 55 1.07 8.85 1.36
N TYR A 56 0.83 8.26 0.18
CA TYR A 56 -0.04 8.86 -0.84
C TYR A 56 -1.47 9.02 -0.35
N ALA A 57 -2.03 8.00 0.30
CA ALA A 57 -3.38 8.07 0.87
C ALA A 57 -3.51 9.16 1.94
N MET A 58 -2.42 9.48 2.67
CA MET A 58 -2.36 10.62 3.57
C MET A 58 -2.22 11.97 2.87
N GLY A 59 -2.04 11.99 1.54
CA GLY A 59 -1.77 13.21 0.77
C GLY A 59 -0.38 13.79 1.02
N GLU A 60 0.56 12.95 1.47
CA GLU A 60 1.92 13.34 1.86
C GLU A 60 3.00 12.75 0.94
N GLY A 61 2.63 12.30 -0.25
CA GLY A 61 3.58 11.76 -1.24
C GLY A 61 4.76 12.68 -1.53
N GLY A 62 4.54 14.01 -1.48
CA GLY A 62 5.57 15.01 -1.67
C GLY A 62 6.67 15.02 -0.61
N THR A 63 6.43 14.44 0.57
CA THR A 63 7.41 14.38 1.66
C THR A 63 8.43 13.26 1.51
N ILE A 64 8.19 12.29 0.61
CA ILE A 64 9.08 11.13 0.40
C ILE A 64 10.40 11.60 -0.22
N VAL A 65 11.51 11.31 0.47
CA VAL A 65 12.87 11.71 0.06
C VAL A 65 13.77 10.55 -0.36
N ASN A 66 13.19 9.38 -0.60
CA ASN A 66 13.89 8.22 -1.18
C ASN A 66 13.28 7.77 -2.49
N GLY A 67 14.11 7.19 -3.34
CA GLY A 67 13.71 6.56 -4.60
C GLY A 67 13.43 5.07 -4.44
N LEU A 68 12.87 4.48 -5.48
CA LEU A 68 12.80 3.04 -5.63
C LEU A 68 14.16 2.50 -6.09
N ALA A 69 14.48 1.27 -5.72
CA ALA A 69 15.60 0.56 -6.32
C ALA A 69 15.41 0.42 -7.85
N ASP A 70 16.50 0.47 -8.62
CA ASP A 70 16.44 0.51 -10.09
C ASP A 70 15.65 -0.66 -10.70
N PHE A 71 15.78 -1.87 -10.12
CA PHE A 71 15.03 -3.04 -10.58
C PHE A 71 13.52 -2.93 -10.34
N ALA A 72 13.09 -2.08 -9.41
CA ALA A 72 11.68 -1.92 -9.04
C ALA A 72 10.98 -0.82 -9.85
N ARG A 73 11.73 0.12 -10.43
CA ARG A 73 11.17 1.29 -11.15
C ARG A 73 10.28 0.92 -12.33
N PRO A 74 10.67 0.01 -13.22
CA PRO A 74 9.82 -0.34 -14.36
C PRO A 74 8.49 -0.97 -13.94
N ARG A 75 8.54 -1.77 -12.88
CA ARG A 75 7.36 -2.48 -12.36
C ARG A 75 6.37 -1.57 -11.64
N TRP A 76 6.84 -0.48 -11.04
CA TRP A 76 6.03 0.39 -10.18
C TRP A 76 6.00 1.82 -10.71
N LYS A 77 5.75 1.99 -12.01
CA LYS A 77 5.77 3.31 -12.66
C LYS A 77 4.82 4.32 -12.04
N PHE A 78 3.65 3.89 -11.55
CA PHE A 78 2.70 4.78 -10.89
C PHE A 78 3.22 5.39 -9.59
N GLN A 79 4.27 4.84 -8.98
CA GLN A 79 4.95 5.48 -7.85
C GLN A 79 5.50 6.86 -8.23
N THR A 80 6.00 6.99 -9.46
CA THR A 80 6.54 8.26 -9.96
C THR A 80 5.46 9.17 -10.55
N GLU A 81 4.30 8.63 -10.90
CA GLU A 81 3.13 9.44 -11.25
C GLU A 81 2.55 10.11 -10.00
N PHE A 82 2.39 9.36 -8.90
CA PHE A 82 1.86 9.90 -7.65
C PHE A 82 2.85 10.78 -6.89
N ALA A 83 4.15 10.56 -7.05
CA ALA A 83 5.22 11.33 -6.42
C ALA A 83 6.42 11.48 -7.37
N PRO A 84 6.40 12.44 -8.32
CA PRO A 84 7.42 12.56 -9.36
C PRO A 84 8.86 12.69 -8.86
N GLN A 85 9.05 13.29 -7.67
CA GLN A 85 10.38 13.42 -7.07
C GLN A 85 11.04 12.07 -6.76
N VAL A 86 10.26 11.01 -6.48
CA VAL A 86 10.78 9.65 -6.17
C VAL A 86 11.65 9.09 -7.32
N ALA A 87 11.38 9.51 -8.56
CA ALA A 87 12.18 9.10 -9.72
C ALA A 87 13.66 9.55 -9.64
N ARG A 88 13.93 10.65 -8.93
CA ARG A 88 15.25 11.30 -8.87
C ARG A 88 15.96 11.14 -7.53
N GLN A 89 15.27 10.59 -6.53
CA GLN A 89 15.83 10.38 -5.20
C GLN A 89 16.71 9.13 -5.15
N PRO A 90 17.76 9.12 -4.31
CA PRO A 90 18.58 7.94 -4.11
C PRO A 90 17.80 6.82 -3.42
N ALA A 91 18.20 5.57 -3.67
CA ALA A 91 17.68 4.43 -2.92
C ALA A 91 18.25 4.45 -1.48
N MET A 92 17.34 4.33 -0.50
CA MET A 92 17.70 4.27 0.93
C MET A 92 17.75 2.83 1.46
N GLN A 93 17.67 1.86 0.56
CA GLN A 93 17.75 0.44 0.82
C GLN A 93 18.77 -0.20 -0.10
N LEU A 94 19.59 -1.07 0.46
CA LEU A 94 20.53 -1.90 -0.30
C LEU A 94 19.79 -3.02 -1.05
N PRO A 95 20.40 -3.68 -2.04
CA PRO A 95 19.82 -4.84 -2.70
C PRO A 95 19.46 -5.99 -1.74
N THR A 96 20.15 -6.10 -0.61
CA THR A 96 19.87 -7.01 0.52
C THR A 96 18.61 -6.66 1.31
N ARG A 97 17.98 -5.52 1.01
CA ARG A 97 16.86 -4.89 1.71
C ARG A 97 17.23 -4.24 3.05
N GLU A 98 18.49 -4.24 3.43
CA GLU A 98 18.98 -3.52 4.59
C GLU A 98 18.95 -2.00 4.37
N PRO A 99 18.77 -1.19 5.43
CA PRO A 99 18.86 0.25 5.33
C PRO A 99 20.25 0.71 4.87
N ASN A 100 20.32 1.61 3.90
CA ASN A 100 21.54 2.35 3.61
C ASN A 100 21.67 3.51 4.61
N VAL A 101 22.26 3.24 5.75
CA VAL A 101 22.32 4.16 6.89
C VAL A 101 22.98 5.49 6.53
N GLU A 102 24.05 5.46 5.73
CA GLU A 102 24.77 6.66 5.30
C GLU A 102 23.88 7.57 4.44
N ALA A 103 23.21 7.00 3.45
CA ALA A 103 22.27 7.75 2.61
C ALA A 103 21.09 8.32 3.41
N ILE A 104 20.59 7.57 4.40
CA ILE A 104 19.50 8.02 5.28
C ILE A 104 19.98 9.20 6.16
N LEU A 105 21.18 9.14 6.74
CA LEU A 105 21.74 10.23 7.53
C LEU A 105 21.94 11.50 6.68
N LEU A 106 22.42 11.36 5.46
CA LEU A 106 22.58 12.48 4.53
C LEU A 106 21.23 13.10 4.15
N ALA A 107 20.20 12.29 4.03
CA ALA A 107 18.84 12.76 3.73
C ALA A 107 18.19 13.52 4.89
N ARG A 108 18.68 13.42 6.14
CA ARG A 108 18.14 14.06 7.33
C ARG A 108 16.61 13.95 7.41
N PRO A 109 16.05 12.73 7.47
CA PRO A 109 14.61 12.58 7.56
C PRO A 109 14.06 13.03 8.90
N ASP A 110 12.85 13.57 8.90
CA ASP A 110 12.08 13.85 10.12
C ASP A 110 11.57 12.54 10.76
N VAL A 111 11.33 11.53 9.91
CA VAL A 111 10.90 10.20 10.31
C VAL A 111 11.25 9.16 9.24
N VAL A 112 11.55 7.96 9.69
CA VAL A 112 11.61 6.76 8.86
C VAL A 112 10.37 5.91 9.12
N LEU A 113 9.62 5.58 8.06
CA LEU A 113 8.52 4.63 8.10
C LEU A 113 9.04 3.27 7.64
N THR A 114 8.92 2.24 8.45
CA THR A 114 9.45 0.92 8.12
C THR A 114 8.54 -0.21 8.57
N MET A 115 8.58 -1.32 7.82
CA MET A 115 7.99 -2.59 8.23
C MET A 115 9.03 -3.61 8.73
N HIS A 116 10.31 -3.23 8.78
CA HIS A 116 11.41 -4.06 9.25
C HIS A 116 11.79 -3.70 10.69
N ARG A 117 11.49 -4.59 11.63
CA ARG A 117 11.76 -4.39 13.06
C ARG A 117 13.23 -4.21 13.37
N GLU A 118 14.08 -4.92 12.67
CA GLU A 118 15.53 -4.89 12.81
C GLU A 118 16.14 -3.53 12.46
N SER A 119 15.47 -2.76 11.61
CA SER A 119 15.92 -1.40 11.24
C SER A 119 15.74 -0.39 12.38
N ILE A 120 14.89 -0.67 13.37
CA ILE A 120 14.53 0.29 14.43
C ILE A 120 15.73 0.65 15.27
N ALA A 121 16.32 -0.31 15.97
CA ALA A 121 17.45 -0.07 16.86
C ALA A 121 18.66 0.52 16.12
N LEU A 122 18.86 0.09 14.86
CA LEU A 122 19.93 0.56 14.00
C LEU A 122 19.84 2.06 13.72
N LEU A 123 18.64 2.57 13.44
CA LEU A 123 18.42 3.97 13.06
C LEU A 123 18.21 4.87 14.27
N GLU A 124 17.46 4.43 15.29
CA GLU A 124 17.26 5.18 16.53
C GLU A 124 18.56 5.39 17.29
N GLY A 125 19.49 4.41 17.29
CA GLY A 125 20.83 4.57 17.83
C GLY A 125 21.68 5.68 17.17
N ARG A 126 21.18 6.24 16.05
CA ARG A 126 21.78 7.37 15.32
C ARG A 126 20.92 8.64 15.40
N GLY A 127 19.93 8.65 16.29
CA GLY A 127 19.06 9.81 16.51
C GLY A 127 17.98 9.99 15.44
N ILE A 128 17.69 9.00 14.61
CA ILE A 128 16.66 9.08 13.58
C ILE A 128 15.36 8.49 14.12
N PRO A 129 14.25 9.27 14.17
CA PRO A 129 12.95 8.74 14.60
C PRO A 129 12.45 7.66 13.63
N VAL A 130 11.99 6.53 14.18
CA VAL A 130 11.48 5.40 13.38
C VAL A 130 10.08 5.03 13.83
N VAL A 131 9.12 5.07 12.90
CA VAL A 131 7.76 4.57 13.10
C VAL A 131 7.63 3.21 12.42
N PHE A 132 7.31 2.21 13.21
CA PHE A 132 7.10 0.85 12.74
C PHE A 132 5.67 0.64 12.28
N LEU A 133 5.53 0.10 11.07
CA LEU A 133 4.26 -0.26 10.46
C LEU A 133 4.22 -1.77 10.24
N ALA A 134 3.11 -2.41 10.58
CA ALA A 134 2.91 -3.83 10.34
C ALA A 134 1.47 -4.10 9.95
N TRP A 135 1.26 -5.08 9.08
CA TRP A 135 -0.06 -5.53 8.71
C TRP A 135 -0.02 -7.00 8.29
N GLN A 136 -0.85 -7.78 8.94
CA GLN A 136 -1.01 -9.20 8.69
C GLN A 136 -2.46 -9.57 8.36
N LYS A 137 -3.40 -8.66 8.65
CA LYS A 137 -4.84 -8.81 8.42
C LYS A 137 -5.43 -7.49 7.91
N PRO A 138 -6.64 -7.48 7.34
CA PRO A 138 -7.25 -6.29 6.74
C PRO A 138 -7.38 -5.10 7.68
N GLU A 139 -7.69 -5.36 8.96
CA GLU A 139 -7.84 -4.32 9.99
C GLU A 139 -6.53 -3.57 10.24
N ASP A 140 -5.38 -4.21 10.03
CA ASP A 140 -4.07 -3.58 10.20
C ASP A 140 -3.85 -2.45 9.18
N VAL A 141 -4.49 -2.51 8.01
CA VAL A 141 -4.46 -1.41 7.02
C VAL A 141 -5.08 -0.15 7.61
N LYS A 142 -6.22 -0.28 8.30
CA LYS A 142 -6.87 0.85 8.98
C LYS A 142 -6.06 1.34 10.18
N ALA A 143 -5.45 0.42 10.93
CA ALA A 143 -4.55 0.78 12.03
C ALA A 143 -3.30 1.51 11.53
N CYS A 144 -2.73 1.08 10.39
CA CYS A 144 -1.62 1.78 9.72
C CYS A 144 -2.02 3.21 9.33
N MET A 145 -3.21 3.40 8.76
CA MET A 145 -3.73 4.74 8.43
C MET A 145 -3.91 5.61 9.67
N ALA A 146 -4.40 5.06 10.78
CA ALA A 146 -4.54 5.80 12.04
C ALA A 146 -3.19 6.28 12.57
N VAL A 147 -2.18 5.39 12.60
CA VAL A 147 -0.80 5.75 12.99
C VAL A 147 -0.24 6.85 12.09
N LEU A 148 -0.46 6.77 10.77
CA LEU A 148 -0.01 7.81 9.85
C LEU A 148 -0.80 9.11 10.00
N GLY A 149 -2.08 9.03 10.36
CA GLY A 149 -2.89 10.18 10.78
C GLY A 149 -2.23 10.94 11.93
N ASP A 150 -1.75 10.21 12.94
CA ASP A 150 -0.99 10.78 14.05
C ASP A 150 0.38 11.31 13.60
N VAL A 151 1.12 10.58 12.76
CA VAL A 151 2.43 10.98 12.23
C VAL A 151 2.35 12.28 11.44
N PHE A 152 1.36 12.46 10.59
CA PHE A 152 1.22 13.65 9.76
C PHE A 152 0.31 14.73 10.36
N GLY A 153 -0.30 14.47 11.53
CA GLY A 153 -1.26 15.39 12.14
C GLY A 153 -2.56 15.52 11.32
N LYS A 154 -3.00 14.45 10.66
CA LYS A 154 -4.17 14.39 9.79
C LYS A 154 -5.14 13.26 10.19
N PRO A 155 -5.62 13.21 11.44
CA PRO A 155 -6.49 12.13 11.91
C PRO A 155 -7.81 12.06 11.12
N ASP A 156 -8.35 13.20 10.69
CA ASP A 156 -9.60 13.25 9.90
C ASP A 156 -9.43 12.57 8.53
N ARG A 157 -8.25 12.69 7.91
CA ARG A 157 -7.96 12.01 6.64
C ARG A 157 -7.87 10.50 6.83
N ALA A 158 -7.25 10.04 7.90
CA ALA A 158 -7.20 8.63 8.27
C ALA A 158 -8.61 8.07 8.55
N ALA A 159 -9.45 8.82 9.26
CA ALA A 159 -10.85 8.47 9.51
C ALA A 159 -11.69 8.42 8.21
N ALA A 160 -11.48 9.38 7.29
CA ALA A 160 -12.16 9.40 6.00
C ALA A 160 -11.78 8.17 5.14
N TYR A 161 -10.51 7.78 5.13
CA TYR A 161 -10.06 6.55 4.46
C TYR A 161 -10.72 5.31 5.09
N THR A 162 -10.72 5.19 6.41
CA THR A 162 -11.36 4.07 7.12
C THR A 162 -12.84 3.97 6.79
N ALA A 163 -13.54 5.10 6.79
CA ALA A 163 -14.96 5.16 6.43
C ALA A 163 -15.21 4.77 4.96
N TYR A 164 -14.31 5.18 4.04
CA TYR A 164 -14.36 4.74 2.63
C TYR A 164 -14.17 3.23 2.53
N PHE A 165 -13.16 2.68 3.20
CA PHE A 165 -12.88 1.25 3.26
C PHE A 165 -14.12 0.46 3.70
N ASP A 166 -14.66 0.81 4.86
CA ASP A 166 -15.80 0.09 5.47
C ASP A 166 -17.06 0.17 4.60
N ARG A 167 -17.37 1.36 4.05
CA ARG A 167 -18.51 1.52 3.14
C ARG A 167 -18.37 0.69 1.87
N THR A 168 -17.14 0.62 1.31
CA THR A 168 -16.89 -0.16 0.09
C THR A 168 -17.08 -1.65 0.34
N ILE A 169 -16.55 -2.17 1.45
CA ILE A 169 -16.72 -3.58 1.81
C ILE A 169 -18.18 -3.91 2.08
N ALA A 170 -18.89 -3.08 2.84
CA ALA A 170 -20.31 -3.27 3.12
C ALA A 170 -21.17 -3.24 1.84
N ARG A 171 -20.88 -2.32 0.92
CA ARG A 171 -21.56 -2.24 -0.40
C ARG A 171 -21.36 -3.53 -1.21
N VAL A 172 -20.13 -4.01 -1.31
CA VAL A 172 -19.85 -5.26 -2.03
C VAL A 172 -20.57 -6.43 -1.37
N ALA A 173 -20.48 -6.57 -0.06
CA ALA A 173 -21.15 -7.63 0.68
C ALA A 173 -22.67 -7.66 0.42
N ALA A 174 -23.31 -6.49 0.37
CA ALA A 174 -24.74 -6.37 0.06
C ALA A 174 -25.06 -6.78 -1.39
N LEU A 175 -24.23 -6.38 -2.36
CA LEU A 175 -24.44 -6.71 -3.78
C LEU A 175 -24.29 -8.20 -4.08
N VAL A 176 -23.34 -8.86 -3.43
CA VAL A 176 -23.06 -10.30 -3.67
C VAL A 176 -23.82 -11.23 -2.74
N GLN A 177 -24.65 -10.68 -1.85
CA GLN A 177 -25.44 -11.47 -0.90
C GLN A 177 -26.32 -12.49 -1.62
N GLY A 178 -26.23 -13.77 -1.20
CA GLY A 178 -26.99 -14.89 -1.80
C GLY A 178 -26.53 -15.33 -3.18
N ALA A 179 -25.47 -14.74 -3.74
CA ALA A 179 -24.87 -15.22 -4.98
C ALA A 179 -24.11 -16.54 -4.78
N ALA A 180 -24.06 -17.37 -5.81
CA ALA A 180 -23.19 -18.55 -5.83
C ALA A 180 -21.72 -18.12 -5.72
N ARG A 181 -20.97 -18.75 -4.82
CA ARG A 181 -19.58 -18.38 -4.55
C ARG A 181 -18.61 -19.15 -5.45
N PRO A 182 -17.94 -18.52 -6.41
CA PRO A 182 -16.97 -19.20 -7.27
C PRO A 182 -15.74 -19.63 -6.45
N ARG A 183 -15.13 -20.74 -6.87
CA ARG A 183 -13.86 -21.23 -6.34
C ARG A 183 -12.70 -20.49 -7.01
N VAL A 184 -11.92 -19.77 -6.24
CA VAL A 184 -10.88 -18.86 -6.74
C VAL A 184 -9.51 -19.32 -6.25
N LEU A 185 -8.54 -19.37 -7.16
CA LEU A 185 -7.12 -19.52 -6.82
C LEU A 185 -6.37 -18.24 -7.22
N TYR A 186 -5.63 -17.66 -6.28
CA TYR A 186 -4.67 -16.58 -6.54
C TYR A 186 -3.26 -17.17 -6.53
N LEU A 187 -2.51 -17.02 -7.63
CA LEU A 187 -1.30 -17.78 -7.87
C LEU A 187 -0.32 -17.04 -8.78
N GLN A 188 0.98 -17.17 -8.52
CA GLN A 188 2.04 -17.00 -9.52
C GLN A 188 2.26 -18.35 -10.19
N PRO A 189 1.88 -18.51 -11.47
CA PRO A 189 1.76 -19.85 -12.07
C PRO A 189 3.11 -20.48 -12.43
N ASP A 190 4.17 -19.70 -12.63
CA ASP A 190 5.52 -20.19 -12.95
C ASP A 190 6.21 -20.85 -11.75
N THR A 191 5.95 -20.36 -10.55
CA THR A 191 6.52 -20.85 -9.29
C THR A 191 5.53 -21.64 -8.45
N LEU A 192 4.28 -21.69 -8.86
CA LEU A 192 3.14 -22.24 -8.10
C LEU A 192 3.05 -21.65 -6.69
N THR A 193 3.38 -20.37 -6.56
CA THR A 193 3.46 -19.68 -5.28
C THR A 193 2.34 -18.67 -5.11
N GLN A 194 1.72 -18.69 -3.95
CA GLN A 194 0.82 -17.63 -3.51
C GLN A 194 1.63 -16.63 -2.68
N PRO A 195 1.60 -15.33 -3.03
CA PRO A 195 2.58 -14.39 -2.49
C PRO A 195 2.49 -14.15 -0.99
N ARG A 196 1.30 -14.12 -0.36
CA ARG A 196 1.13 -13.92 1.09
C ARG A 196 -0.31 -14.10 1.54
N LEU A 197 -0.49 -14.46 2.81
CA LEU A 197 -1.79 -14.73 3.43
C LEU A 197 -2.76 -13.54 3.38
N ILE A 198 -2.28 -12.34 3.68
CA ILE A 198 -3.10 -11.14 3.59
C ILE A 198 -3.60 -10.87 2.17
N ALA A 199 -3.00 -11.51 1.17
CA ALA A 199 -3.43 -11.43 -0.21
C ALA A 199 -4.66 -12.30 -0.55
N GLU A 200 -5.22 -13.04 0.40
CA GLU A 200 -6.41 -13.87 0.17
C GLU A 200 -7.71 -13.30 0.74
N TRP A 201 -7.64 -12.48 1.77
CA TRP A 201 -8.83 -12.00 2.49
C TRP A 201 -9.87 -11.33 1.57
N TRP A 202 -9.42 -10.68 0.51
CA TRP A 202 -10.31 -10.03 -0.46
C TRP A 202 -11.15 -11.02 -1.26
N ILE A 203 -10.70 -12.28 -1.41
CA ILE A 203 -11.47 -13.32 -2.10
C ILE A 203 -12.80 -13.58 -1.40
N PRO A 204 -12.86 -13.95 -0.10
CA PRO A 204 -14.12 -14.09 0.60
C PRO A 204 -14.87 -12.76 0.76
N ALA A 205 -14.19 -11.63 0.93
CA ALA A 205 -14.83 -10.32 1.01
C ALA A 205 -15.56 -9.93 -0.29
N ALA A 206 -15.07 -10.40 -1.44
CA ALA A 206 -15.71 -10.23 -2.76
C ALA A 206 -16.71 -11.34 -3.10
N GLY A 207 -17.06 -12.22 -2.16
CA GLY A 207 -18.03 -13.31 -2.37
C GLY A 207 -17.47 -14.58 -3.02
N GLY A 208 -16.15 -14.76 -3.11
CA GLY A 208 -15.51 -15.98 -3.59
C GLY A 208 -15.23 -17.00 -2.48
N ILE A 209 -14.65 -18.13 -2.86
CA ILE A 209 -14.05 -19.14 -1.97
C ILE A 209 -12.59 -19.28 -2.38
N SER A 210 -11.64 -18.93 -1.49
CA SER A 210 -10.23 -19.24 -1.75
C SER A 210 -10.01 -20.75 -1.61
N VAL A 211 -9.59 -21.40 -2.70
CA VAL A 211 -9.36 -22.86 -2.68
C VAL A 211 -8.07 -23.24 -1.97
N SER A 212 -7.18 -22.28 -1.76
CA SER A 212 -5.92 -22.45 -1.05
C SER A 212 -6.00 -22.14 0.44
N ASP A 213 -7.14 -21.64 0.92
CA ASP A 213 -7.34 -21.36 2.33
C ASP A 213 -7.51 -22.66 3.14
N ASP A 214 -6.55 -22.92 4.02
CA ASP A 214 -6.56 -24.09 4.93
C ASP A 214 -6.43 -23.67 6.40
N GLY A 215 -6.66 -22.39 6.69
CA GLY A 215 -6.58 -21.80 8.03
C GLY A 215 -5.16 -21.61 8.57
N ARG A 216 -4.11 -21.91 7.82
CA ARG A 216 -2.73 -21.67 8.24
C ARG A 216 -2.32 -20.22 8.01
N SER A 217 -1.62 -19.64 8.99
CA SER A 217 -1.08 -18.29 8.92
C SER A 217 0.37 -18.26 8.42
N THR A 218 0.61 -18.59 7.16
CA THR A 218 1.94 -18.46 6.54
C THR A 218 2.01 -17.24 5.62
N GLU A 219 3.18 -16.62 5.51
CA GLU A 219 3.34 -15.41 4.70
C GLU A 219 3.36 -15.68 3.18
N SER A 220 3.71 -16.89 2.77
CA SER A 220 3.79 -17.32 1.38
C SER A 220 3.63 -18.83 1.32
N ARG A 221 3.03 -19.32 0.24
CA ARG A 221 2.78 -20.75 0.04
C ARG A 221 3.20 -21.16 -1.35
N THR A 222 3.89 -22.28 -1.43
CA THR A 222 4.16 -22.99 -2.68
C THR A 222 3.28 -24.24 -2.72
N PHE A 223 2.63 -24.45 -3.84
CA PHE A 223 1.73 -25.59 -4.08
C PHE A 223 2.40 -26.58 -5.03
N THR A 224 1.91 -27.81 -5.02
CA THR A 224 2.26 -28.76 -6.08
C THR A 224 1.28 -28.61 -7.24
N LEU A 225 1.69 -29.03 -8.42
CA LEU A 225 0.83 -29.00 -9.59
C LEU A 225 -0.41 -29.89 -9.40
N GLU A 226 -0.25 -31.02 -8.71
CA GLU A 226 -1.33 -31.95 -8.35
C GLU A 226 -2.37 -31.28 -7.45
N GLN A 227 -1.93 -30.49 -6.48
CA GLN A 227 -2.86 -29.72 -5.62
C GLN A 227 -3.66 -28.71 -6.43
N VAL A 228 -3.01 -27.99 -7.35
CA VAL A 228 -3.69 -27.03 -8.23
C VAL A 228 -4.72 -27.71 -9.12
N VAL A 229 -4.37 -28.88 -9.67
CA VAL A 229 -5.29 -29.69 -10.48
C VAL A 229 -6.44 -30.24 -9.65
N LEU A 230 -6.19 -30.71 -8.42
CA LEU A 230 -7.22 -31.19 -7.52
C LEU A 230 -8.23 -30.11 -7.13
N TRP A 231 -7.75 -28.88 -6.93
CA TRP A 231 -8.64 -27.74 -6.68
C TRP A 231 -9.49 -27.36 -7.87
N ASP A 232 -8.97 -27.45 -9.08
CA ASP A 232 -9.65 -27.11 -10.34
C ASP A 232 -10.54 -25.86 -10.20
N PRO A 233 -9.96 -24.67 -9.98
CA PRO A 233 -10.70 -23.45 -9.65
C PRO A 233 -11.61 -22.99 -10.79
N ASP A 234 -12.71 -22.30 -10.44
CA ASP A 234 -13.58 -21.63 -11.39
C ASP A 234 -12.94 -20.36 -11.98
N ILE A 235 -12.08 -19.74 -11.19
CA ILE A 235 -11.37 -18.49 -11.53
C ILE A 235 -9.92 -18.61 -11.08
N LEU A 236 -9.00 -18.22 -11.96
CA LEU A 236 -7.59 -18.07 -11.64
C LEU A 236 -7.22 -16.58 -11.69
N ILE A 237 -6.63 -16.08 -10.62
CA ILE A 237 -6.10 -14.71 -10.53
C ILE A 237 -4.58 -14.77 -10.58
N VAL A 238 -3.98 -13.97 -11.44
CA VAL A 238 -2.52 -13.88 -11.64
C VAL A 238 -2.04 -12.45 -11.48
N THR A 239 -0.72 -12.25 -11.36
CA THR A 239 -0.15 -10.93 -11.03
C THR A 239 0.43 -10.18 -12.22
N ASP A 240 0.59 -10.83 -13.37
CA ASP A 240 1.24 -10.27 -14.55
C ASP A 240 0.51 -10.73 -15.82
N PRO A 241 0.29 -9.86 -16.82
CA PRO A 241 -0.32 -10.26 -18.09
C PRO A 241 0.36 -11.45 -18.79
N LYS A 242 1.68 -11.59 -18.65
CA LYS A 242 2.42 -12.75 -19.20
C LYS A 242 1.99 -14.08 -18.57
N ASP A 243 1.50 -14.05 -17.32
CA ASP A 243 1.06 -15.24 -16.61
C ASP A 243 -0.19 -15.86 -17.27
N VAL A 244 -1.05 -15.04 -17.88
CA VAL A 244 -2.22 -15.53 -18.66
C VAL A 244 -1.74 -16.38 -19.82
N ALA A 245 -0.77 -15.88 -20.59
CA ALA A 245 -0.19 -16.62 -21.71
C ALA A 245 0.57 -17.88 -21.24
N TYR A 246 1.23 -17.80 -20.09
CA TYR A 246 1.90 -18.95 -19.48
C TYR A 246 0.88 -20.05 -19.13
N VAL A 247 -0.21 -19.71 -18.44
CA VAL A 247 -1.29 -20.66 -18.09
C VAL A 247 -1.88 -21.31 -19.34
N GLN A 248 -2.15 -20.52 -20.38
CA GLN A 248 -2.73 -21.02 -21.63
C GLN A 248 -1.82 -22.01 -22.39
N LYS A 249 -0.50 -21.83 -22.31
CA LYS A 249 0.49 -22.67 -22.99
C LYS A 249 0.96 -23.86 -22.15
N HIS A 250 0.77 -23.82 -20.84
CA HIS A 250 1.26 -24.86 -19.95
C HIS A 250 0.48 -26.16 -20.10
N ALA A 251 1.16 -27.29 -20.26
CA ALA A 251 0.56 -28.60 -20.60
C ALA A 251 -0.56 -29.06 -19.63
N VAL A 252 -0.50 -28.64 -18.37
CA VAL A 252 -1.46 -29.02 -17.33
C VAL A 252 -2.39 -27.85 -16.98
N LEU A 253 -1.85 -26.65 -16.71
CA LEU A 253 -2.66 -25.49 -16.25
C LEU A 253 -3.70 -25.07 -17.29
N SER A 254 -3.43 -25.24 -18.60
CA SER A 254 -4.38 -24.95 -19.66
C SER A 254 -5.64 -25.83 -19.64
N LYS A 255 -5.58 -26.96 -18.92
CA LYS A 255 -6.71 -27.89 -18.77
C LYS A 255 -7.61 -27.57 -17.59
N LEU A 256 -7.21 -26.66 -16.71
CA LEU A 256 -8.03 -26.21 -15.59
C LEU A 256 -9.34 -25.59 -16.08
N LYS A 257 -10.41 -25.74 -15.31
CA LYS A 257 -11.72 -25.17 -15.59
C LYS A 257 -11.64 -23.67 -15.87
N ALA A 258 -10.92 -22.91 -15.03
CA ALA A 258 -10.69 -21.49 -15.22
C ALA A 258 -10.05 -21.16 -16.57
N ALA A 259 -8.99 -21.88 -16.94
CA ALA A 259 -8.25 -21.64 -18.19
C ALA A 259 -9.12 -21.94 -19.43
N ARG A 260 -9.83 -23.08 -19.43
CA ARG A 260 -10.73 -23.46 -20.52
C ARG A 260 -11.94 -22.54 -20.72
N ALA A 261 -12.40 -21.93 -19.61
CA ALA A 261 -13.50 -20.97 -19.61
C ALA A 261 -13.04 -19.53 -19.89
N GLY A 262 -11.74 -19.29 -20.14
CA GLY A 262 -11.18 -17.93 -20.29
C GLY A 262 -11.26 -17.08 -19.02
N ARG A 263 -11.36 -17.70 -17.84
CA ARG A 263 -11.50 -17.01 -16.55
C ARG A 263 -10.17 -16.92 -15.80
N VAL A 264 -9.14 -16.48 -16.51
CA VAL A 264 -7.83 -16.15 -15.95
C VAL A 264 -7.68 -14.64 -16.00
N PHE A 265 -7.60 -13.98 -14.85
CA PHE A 265 -7.62 -12.53 -14.75
C PHE A 265 -6.33 -12.00 -14.09
N VAL A 266 -5.86 -10.88 -14.58
CA VAL A 266 -4.72 -10.16 -14.01
C VAL A 266 -5.24 -9.19 -12.97
N VAL A 267 -4.63 -9.22 -11.79
CA VAL A 267 -4.98 -8.24 -10.74
C VAL A 267 -4.48 -6.83 -11.14
N PRO A 268 -5.28 -5.76 -10.91
CA PRO A 268 -4.88 -4.40 -11.19
C PRO A 268 -3.61 -3.97 -10.44
N VAL A 269 -2.89 -3.00 -11.03
CA VAL A 269 -1.66 -2.44 -10.46
C VAL A 269 -1.72 -0.91 -10.49
N GLY A 270 -1.72 -0.31 -9.30
CA GLY A 270 -1.60 1.13 -9.11
C GLY A 270 -0.27 1.49 -8.43
N ALA A 271 -0.33 2.04 -7.21
CA ALA A 271 0.89 2.24 -6.42
C ALA A 271 1.59 0.92 -6.12
N HIS A 272 0.82 -0.15 -5.97
CA HIS A 272 1.29 -1.53 -5.91
C HIS A 272 0.25 -2.46 -6.55
N THR A 273 0.55 -3.76 -6.64
CA THR A 273 -0.45 -4.78 -7.00
C THR A 273 -1.59 -4.75 -5.98
N TRP A 274 -2.84 -4.58 -6.43
CA TRP A 274 -3.99 -4.39 -5.54
C TRP A 274 -4.26 -5.58 -4.62
N SER A 275 -4.00 -6.80 -5.06
CA SER A 275 -4.14 -8.01 -4.22
C SER A 275 -3.20 -8.04 -3.03
N ASN A 276 -2.23 -7.13 -2.94
CA ASN A 276 -1.30 -7.05 -1.82
C ASN A 276 -1.84 -6.12 -0.72
N ARG A 277 -1.08 -5.92 0.35
CA ARG A 277 -1.40 -5.11 1.54
C ARG A 277 -1.16 -3.61 1.30
N THR A 278 -1.80 -3.05 0.31
CA THR A 278 -1.71 -1.63 -0.07
C THR A 278 -2.91 -0.85 0.44
N SER A 279 -2.85 0.47 0.43
CA SER A 279 -4.00 1.32 0.71
C SER A 279 -5.11 1.19 -0.35
N GLU A 280 -4.86 0.51 -1.47
CA GLU A 280 -5.80 0.27 -2.56
C GLU A 280 -6.72 -0.95 -2.32
N GLN A 281 -6.63 -1.61 -1.17
CA GLN A 281 -7.42 -2.80 -0.84
C GLN A 281 -8.94 -2.67 -1.03
N PRO A 282 -9.60 -1.52 -0.75
CA PRO A 282 -11.04 -1.39 -1.04
C PRO A 282 -11.36 -1.57 -2.53
N LEU A 283 -10.49 -1.06 -3.41
CA LEU A 283 -10.63 -1.25 -4.86
C LEU A 283 -10.42 -2.72 -5.26
N THR A 284 -9.53 -3.45 -4.56
CA THR A 284 -9.33 -4.88 -4.80
C THR A 284 -10.63 -5.65 -4.62
N VAL A 285 -11.37 -5.36 -3.56
CA VAL A 285 -12.65 -6.05 -3.29
C VAL A 285 -13.72 -5.69 -4.32
N LEU A 286 -13.79 -4.41 -4.74
CA LEU A 286 -14.69 -3.99 -5.83
C LEU A 286 -14.37 -4.69 -7.16
N TRP A 287 -13.09 -4.69 -7.55
CA TRP A 287 -12.63 -5.35 -8.77
C TRP A 287 -12.89 -6.85 -8.73
N ALA A 288 -12.52 -7.51 -7.64
CA ALA A 288 -12.71 -8.95 -7.50
C ALA A 288 -14.19 -9.33 -7.55
N ALA A 289 -15.07 -8.58 -6.90
CA ALA A 289 -16.51 -8.80 -6.98
C ALA A 289 -17.03 -8.64 -8.43
N SER A 290 -16.51 -7.67 -9.19
CA SER A 290 -16.87 -7.47 -10.60
C SER A 290 -16.43 -8.66 -11.48
N VAL A 291 -15.30 -9.29 -11.14
CA VAL A 291 -14.80 -10.50 -11.80
C VAL A 291 -15.60 -11.74 -11.37
N PHE A 292 -15.93 -11.86 -10.10
CA PHE A 292 -16.60 -13.04 -9.53
C PHE A 292 -18.09 -13.07 -9.86
N HIS A 293 -18.74 -11.91 -9.83
CA HIS A 293 -20.19 -11.73 -9.92
C HIS A 293 -20.58 -10.61 -10.91
N PRO A 294 -20.19 -10.70 -12.20
CA PRO A 294 -20.39 -9.61 -13.17
C PRO A 294 -21.86 -9.16 -13.25
N GLU A 295 -22.80 -10.11 -13.13
CA GLU A 295 -24.23 -9.79 -13.18
C GLU A 295 -24.72 -8.97 -11.95
N ARG A 296 -24.14 -9.19 -10.78
CA ARG A 296 -24.48 -8.47 -9.54
C ARG A 296 -23.83 -7.09 -9.49
N MET A 297 -22.72 -6.93 -10.18
CA MET A 297 -21.90 -5.71 -10.16
C MET A 297 -22.17 -4.76 -11.32
N GLN A 298 -23.21 -4.98 -12.13
CA GLN A 298 -23.56 -4.14 -13.29
C GLN A 298 -23.82 -2.67 -12.94
N SER A 299 -24.26 -2.37 -11.71
CA SER A 299 -24.47 -1.01 -11.22
C SER A 299 -23.20 -0.32 -10.74
N VAL A 300 -22.05 -1.02 -10.76
CA VAL A 300 -20.75 -0.47 -10.31
C VAL A 300 -19.89 -0.15 -11.53
N ASP A 301 -19.66 1.13 -11.76
CA ASP A 301 -18.68 1.59 -12.73
C ASP A 301 -17.28 1.56 -12.12
N LEU A 302 -16.54 0.45 -12.34
CA LEU A 302 -15.21 0.25 -11.78
C LEU A 302 -14.21 1.32 -12.27
N VAL A 303 -14.37 1.85 -13.47
CA VAL A 303 -13.52 2.93 -14.02
C VAL A 303 -13.75 4.21 -13.22
N ALA A 304 -15.01 4.57 -13.00
CA ALA A 304 -15.36 5.75 -12.21
C ALA A 304 -14.92 5.60 -10.74
N GLU A 305 -15.11 4.44 -10.13
CA GLU A 305 -14.67 4.13 -8.75
C GLU A 305 -13.13 4.24 -8.62
N THR A 306 -12.40 3.68 -9.58
CA THR A 306 -10.93 3.79 -9.62
C THR A 306 -10.50 5.25 -9.71
N ARG A 307 -11.08 6.00 -10.64
CA ARG A 307 -10.77 7.43 -10.81
C ARG A 307 -11.07 8.23 -9.54
N ALA A 308 -12.23 7.98 -8.92
CA ALA A 308 -12.64 8.65 -7.68
C ALA A 308 -11.67 8.36 -6.54
N PHE A 309 -11.27 7.09 -6.37
CA PHE A 309 -10.30 6.72 -5.33
C PHE A 309 -8.99 7.49 -5.45
N TYR A 310 -8.36 7.49 -6.63
CA TYR A 310 -7.08 8.17 -6.78
C TYR A 310 -7.20 9.68 -6.65
N ARG A 311 -8.29 10.28 -7.13
CA ARG A 311 -8.55 11.70 -6.95
C ARG A 311 -8.77 12.06 -5.48
N ASP A 312 -9.64 11.32 -4.77
CA ASP A 312 -10.12 11.71 -3.44
C ASP A 312 -9.18 11.23 -2.33
N ILE A 313 -8.59 10.04 -2.50
CA ILE A 313 -7.70 9.43 -1.49
C ILE A 313 -6.22 9.77 -1.76
N PHE A 314 -5.73 9.71 -3.00
CA PHE A 314 -4.33 10.05 -3.29
C PHE A 314 -4.13 11.53 -3.66
N GLY A 315 -5.21 12.25 -3.97
CA GLY A 315 -5.14 13.62 -4.47
C GLY A 315 -4.59 13.70 -5.90
N HIS A 316 -4.71 12.62 -6.68
CA HIS A 316 -4.16 12.51 -8.02
C HIS A 316 -5.25 12.19 -9.06
N ALA A 317 -5.42 13.11 -10.02
CA ALA A 317 -6.37 12.92 -11.12
C ALA A 317 -5.76 12.04 -12.21
N LEU A 318 -6.33 10.86 -12.43
CA LEU A 318 -5.90 9.95 -13.50
C LEU A 318 -6.58 10.28 -14.84
N THR A 319 -5.84 10.14 -15.93
CA THR A 319 -6.38 10.10 -17.29
C THR A 319 -7.08 8.77 -17.57
N ASP A 320 -7.92 8.72 -18.61
CA ASP A 320 -8.60 7.46 -19.01
C ASP A 320 -7.59 6.37 -19.38
N ALA A 321 -6.50 6.73 -20.02
CA ALA A 321 -5.42 5.81 -20.38
C ALA A 321 -4.77 5.22 -19.12
N GLN A 322 -4.47 6.03 -18.10
CA GLN A 322 -3.89 5.57 -16.83
C GLN A 322 -4.85 4.65 -16.06
N VAL A 323 -6.15 4.97 -16.03
CA VAL A 323 -7.15 4.09 -15.41
C VAL A 323 -7.22 2.74 -16.13
N GLY A 324 -7.25 2.76 -17.47
CA GLY A 324 -7.23 1.53 -18.28
C GLY A 324 -5.98 0.69 -18.01
N GLU A 325 -4.83 1.33 -17.90
CA GLU A 325 -3.57 0.69 -17.61
C GLU A 325 -3.54 0.04 -16.22
N ILE A 326 -3.97 0.76 -15.18
CA ILE A 326 -4.11 0.21 -13.82
C ILE A 326 -5.01 -1.02 -13.83
N LEU A 327 -6.19 -0.91 -14.44
CA LEU A 327 -7.19 -2.01 -14.44
C LEU A 327 -6.75 -3.21 -15.27
N SER A 328 -5.90 -3.03 -16.29
CA SER A 328 -5.34 -4.13 -17.08
C SER A 328 -4.23 -4.90 -16.36
N GLY A 329 -3.70 -4.37 -15.25
CA GLY A 329 -2.56 -4.95 -14.55
C GLY A 329 -1.25 -4.86 -15.34
N THR A 330 -1.18 -4.02 -16.37
CA THR A 330 0.06 -3.75 -17.12
C THR A 330 1.01 -2.91 -16.26
N MET A 331 2.24 -3.37 -16.15
CA MET A 331 3.29 -2.73 -15.36
C MET A 331 4.34 -2.10 -16.26
#